data_4822396132267bad0b862c56541238ec
#
_entry.id   4822396132267bad0b862c56541238ec
#
_cell.length_a   1.000
_cell.length_b   1.000
_cell.length_c   1.000
_cell.angle_alpha   90.00
_cell.angle_beta   90.00
_cell.angle_gamma   90.00
#
_symmetry.space_group_name_H-M   'P 1'
#
loop_
_entity.id
_entity.type
_entity.pdbx_description
1 polymer ?
#
loop_
_entity_poly.entity_id
_entity_poly.type
_entity_poly.pdbx_seq_one_letter_code
_entity_poly.pdbx_strand_id
1 'polypeptide(L)'
;AAGQMVGRVTIESPDTYGSGDTGSQPSTMGVMGSDDPNLTTDEYNTTLMKIQYNTYMASGRLYPHHADDIEPDGSFDTPTNAPNIYDGVYDEGGWSVIEGHGPYDIPFGGTVDIVVADGVNGLSMKAKYDIGKLYKATGATPDESAMLEYNGTSMTKNQWALTAKDSLFKTFDRALANYAAGYSIPQPPYPPESFAVTSGTDKITLSWVASSSGPSRTNWHVYRAKGTYNFPYVGEALADHGGLGHELIAELSGSATSYEDATAARGESYYYFIQAVGDAADNNGGALTPAGALKSNQHWTQTYLPASLKRSPGGSLADVRVVPNPYHVGATTDIRFSDRDKLAFLDVPGNCTIKIYTQL
;
A
#
# COMPACT_ATOMS: atom_id res chain seq x y z
N ALA A 1 -8.93 -2.26 -10.43
CA ALA A 1 -8.68 -1.74 -9.09
C ALA A 1 -9.77 -0.74 -8.70
N ALA A 2 -10.99 -1.24 -8.58
CA ALA A 2 -12.11 -0.42 -8.13
C ALA A 2 -11.82 0.17 -6.74
N GLY A 3 -12.20 1.43 -6.52
CA GLY A 3 -12.11 2.09 -5.23
C GLY A 3 -10.77 2.76 -4.93
N GLN A 4 -9.99 3.11 -5.95
CA GLN A 4 -8.86 4.03 -5.84
C GLN A 4 -9.00 5.14 -6.87
N MET A 5 -8.64 6.34 -6.46
CA MET A 5 -8.54 7.51 -7.32
C MET A 5 -7.15 8.10 -7.19
N VAL A 6 -6.68 8.67 -8.28
CA VAL A 6 -5.41 9.38 -8.37
C VAL A 6 -5.74 10.82 -8.75
N GLY A 7 -5.04 11.74 -8.17
CA GLY A 7 -5.21 13.16 -8.49
C GLY A 7 -3.96 13.96 -8.18
N ARG A 8 -3.96 15.17 -8.65
CA ARG A 8 -2.92 16.17 -8.42
C ARG A 8 -3.56 17.48 -8.02
N VAL A 9 -2.91 18.22 -7.15
CA VAL A 9 -3.26 19.60 -6.82
C VAL A 9 -1.99 20.44 -6.72
N THR A 10 -2.01 21.64 -7.26
CA THR A 10 -0.96 22.63 -7.01
C THR A 10 -1.18 23.23 -5.65
N ILE A 11 -0.22 23.08 -4.75
CA ILE A 11 -0.30 23.60 -3.37
C ILE A 11 0.03 25.08 -3.33
N GLU A 12 1.05 25.50 -4.07
CA GLU A 12 1.53 26.86 -4.13
C GLU A 12 1.89 27.24 -5.55
N SER A 13 1.36 28.34 -6.01
CA SER A 13 1.74 28.95 -7.28
C SER A 13 1.41 30.44 -7.18
N PRO A 14 2.31 31.34 -7.56
CA PRO A 14 2.04 32.79 -7.65
C PRO A 14 1.18 33.14 -8.86
N ASP A 15 0.45 32.19 -9.41
CA ASP A 15 -0.39 32.40 -10.59
C ASP A 15 -1.48 33.42 -10.35
N THR A 16 -1.68 34.30 -11.32
CA THR A 16 -2.71 35.35 -11.30
C THR A 16 -3.83 35.09 -12.28
N TYR A 17 -3.83 33.93 -12.95
CA TYR A 17 -4.80 33.57 -13.98
C TYR A 17 -5.92 32.69 -13.43
N GLY A 18 -7.11 32.98 -13.89
CA GLY A 18 -8.30 32.20 -13.65
C GLY A 18 -9.38 32.94 -12.83
N SER A 19 -10.52 33.18 -13.43
CA SER A 19 -11.67 33.74 -12.73
C SER A 19 -12.26 32.70 -11.78
N GLY A 20 -11.96 32.78 -10.52
CA GLY A 20 -12.36 31.82 -9.52
C GLY A 20 -11.23 30.88 -9.10
N ASP A 21 -10.07 31.05 -9.67
CA ASP A 21 -8.85 30.42 -9.23
C ASP A 21 -8.43 30.96 -7.87
N THR A 22 -7.98 30.09 -7.00
CA THR A 22 -7.46 30.47 -5.68
C THR A 22 -6.00 30.94 -5.72
N GLY A 23 -5.40 31.07 -6.90
CA GLY A 23 -3.99 31.37 -7.08
C GLY A 23 -3.08 30.15 -6.98
N SER A 24 -3.62 28.98 -6.72
CA SER A 24 -2.86 27.73 -6.56
C SER A 24 -3.10 26.71 -7.68
N GLN A 25 -3.85 27.07 -8.70
CA GLN A 25 -4.14 26.22 -9.84
C GLN A 25 -3.28 26.60 -11.06
N PRO A 26 -3.01 25.68 -11.98
CA PRO A 26 -2.30 26.02 -13.21
C PRO A 26 -3.11 26.98 -14.08
N SER A 27 -2.42 27.90 -14.76
CA SER A 27 -3.04 28.85 -15.72
C SER A 27 -3.43 28.19 -17.03
N THR A 28 -2.84 27.04 -17.33
CA THR A 28 -3.16 26.20 -18.49
C THR A 28 -3.18 24.75 -18.08
N MET A 29 -4.06 23.98 -18.68
CA MET A 29 -4.11 22.53 -18.53
C MET A 29 -4.36 21.87 -19.88
N GLY A 30 -3.62 20.83 -20.17
CA GLY A 30 -3.85 19.96 -21.31
C GLY A 30 -3.80 18.50 -20.91
N VAL A 31 -4.74 17.71 -21.41
CA VAL A 31 -4.76 16.24 -21.23
C VAL A 31 -4.80 15.61 -22.60
N MET A 32 -3.97 14.60 -22.80
CA MET A 32 -3.83 13.94 -24.11
C MET A 32 -3.31 12.51 -23.94
N GLY A 33 -3.50 11.68 -24.94
CA GLY A 33 -2.93 10.33 -24.97
C GLY A 33 -1.40 10.38 -24.90
N SER A 34 -0.80 9.45 -24.20
CA SER A 34 0.66 9.38 -24.02
C SER A 34 1.42 9.19 -25.34
N ASP A 35 0.74 8.66 -26.36
CA ASP A 35 1.31 8.35 -27.66
C ASP A 35 1.10 9.49 -28.68
N ASP A 36 0.58 10.65 -28.25
CA ASP A 36 0.48 11.83 -29.10
C ASP A 36 1.90 12.24 -29.54
N PRO A 37 2.19 12.27 -30.87
CA PRO A 37 3.52 12.61 -31.36
C PRO A 37 3.94 14.06 -31.04
N ASN A 38 2.99 14.91 -30.62
CA ASN A 38 3.29 16.26 -30.16
C ASN A 38 3.81 16.32 -28.72
N LEU A 39 3.80 15.18 -27.99
CA LEU A 39 4.33 15.08 -26.63
C LEU A 39 5.79 14.61 -26.58
N THR A 40 6.40 14.30 -27.71
CA THR A 40 7.79 13.87 -27.71
C THR A 40 8.72 15.00 -27.22
N THR A 41 9.67 14.61 -26.38
CA THR A 41 10.68 15.53 -25.83
C THR A 41 11.84 15.67 -26.80
N ASP A 42 11.69 16.49 -27.83
CA ASP A 42 12.79 16.87 -28.71
C ASP A 42 13.03 18.37 -28.56
N GLU A 43 13.92 18.73 -27.66
CA GLU A 43 14.27 20.11 -27.33
C GLU A 43 14.97 20.84 -28.49
N TYR A 44 15.39 20.14 -29.51
CA TYR A 44 15.99 20.73 -30.72
C TYR A 44 14.98 20.95 -31.86
N ASN A 45 13.76 20.41 -31.71
CA ASN A 45 12.69 20.57 -32.68
C ASN A 45 11.87 21.82 -32.37
N THR A 46 12.32 22.96 -32.91
CA THR A 46 11.66 24.26 -32.68
C THR A 46 10.23 24.31 -33.22
N THR A 47 9.89 23.52 -34.22
CA THR A 47 8.52 23.42 -34.74
C THR A 47 7.62 22.72 -33.75
N LEU A 48 8.06 21.59 -33.22
CA LEU A 48 7.33 20.85 -32.17
C LEU A 48 7.16 21.69 -30.91
N MET A 49 8.23 22.35 -30.45
CA MET A 49 8.15 23.24 -29.29
C MET A 49 7.14 24.38 -29.47
N LYS A 50 7.03 24.95 -30.68
CA LYS A 50 5.99 25.96 -30.96
C LYS A 50 4.58 25.39 -30.94
N ILE A 51 4.39 24.17 -31.45
CA ILE A 51 3.12 23.47 -31.39
C ILE A 51 2.74 23.23 -29.92
N GLN A 52 3.65 22.68 -29.14
CA GLN A 52 3.44 22.42 -27.71
C GLN A 52 3.10 23.70 -26.96
N TYR A 53 3.87 24.75 -27.14
CA TYR A 53 3.61 26.04 -26.51
C TYR A 53 2.23 26.58 -26.87
N ASN A 54 1.93 26.71 -28.16
CA ASN A 54 0.69 27.34 -28.64
C ASN A 54 -0.54 26.47 -28.38
N THR A 55 -0.38 25.16 -28.35
CA THR A 55 -1.49 24.24 -28.23
C THR A 55 -1.80 23.91 -26.76
N TYR A 56 -0.77 23.73 -25.94
CA TYR A 56 -0.92 23.17 -24.60
C TYR A 56 -0.49 24.10 -23.47
N MET A 57 0.45 25.02 -23.71
CA MET A 57 1.07 25.83 -22.66
C MET A 57 0.70 27.31 -22.68
N ALA A 58 0.07 27.80 -23.76
CA ALA A 58 -0.31 29.21 -23.86
C ALA A 58 -1.30 29.59 -22.78
N SER A 59 -1.03 30.70 -22.09
CA SER A 59 -1.84 31.18 -20.96
C SER A 59 -3.33 31.25 -21.26
N GLY A 60 -4.12 30.89 -20.28
CA GLY A 60 -5.58 30.94 -20.34
C GLY A 60 -6.19 29.82 -21.20
N ARG A 61 -5.41 28.84 -21.63
CA ARG A 61 -5.92 27.72 -22.40
C ARG A 61 -6.15 26.53 -21.48
N LEU A 62 -7.40 26.17 -21.32
CA LEU A 62 -7.81 24.94 -20.63
C LEU A 62 -8.30 23.96 -21.68
N TYR A 63 -7.75 22.76 -21.67
CA TYR A 63 -8.26 21.63 -22.41
C TYR A 63 -9.21 20.83 -21.51
N PRO A 64 -10.29 20.26 -22.09
CA PRO A 64 -11.13 19.37 -21.33
C PRO A 64 -10.30 18.25 -20.70
N HIS A 65 -10.48 18.05 -19.43
CA HIS A 65 -9.93 16.91 -18.71
C HIS A 65 -10.79 15.69 -19.00
N HIS A 66 -10.21 14.49 -19.09
CA HIS A 66 -11.00 13.26 -19.27
C HIS A 66 -12.09 13.08 -18.20
N ALA A 67 -11.88 13.66 -17.01
CA ALA A 67 -12.88 13.72 -15.97
C ALA A 67 -14.13 14.51 -16.38
N ASP A 68 -14.00 15.51 -17.25
CA ASP A 68 -15.13 16.30 -17.75
C ASP A 68 -16.01 15.48 -18.69
N ASP A 69 -15.45 14.46 -19.35
CA ASP A 69 -16.21 13.52 -20.19
C ASP A 69 -16.98 12.51 -19.33
N ILE A 70 -16.46 12.16 -18.15
CA ILE A 70 -17.10 11.23 -17.22
C ILE A 70 -18.16 11.95 -16.38
N GLU A 71 -17.85 13.14 -15.89
CA GLU A 71 -18.67 13.97 -15.03
C GLU A 71 -18.67 15.41 -15.52
N PRO A 72 -19.45 15.69 -16.60
CA PRO A 72 -19.45 17.02 -17.25
C PRO A 72 -19.88 18.16 -16.34
N ASP A 73 -20.61 17.88 -15.28
CA ASP A 73 -21.02 18.87 -14.28
C ASP A 73 -19.96 19.11 -13.19
N GLY A 74 -18.87 18.33 -13.21
CA GLY A 74 -17.77 18.44 -12.26
C GLY A 74 -18.10 18.02 -10.84
N SER A 75 -19.29 17.47 -10.58
CA SER A 75 -19.71 17.11 -9.22
C SER A 75 -19.05 15.84 -8.71
N PHE A 76 -18.77 14.88 -9.58
CA PHE A 76 -18.31 13.53 -9.24
C PHE A 76 -19.19 12.83 -8.19
N ASP A 77 -20.48 13.21 -8.12
CA ASP A 77 -21.40 12.70 -7.12
C ASP A 77 -22.22 11.51 -7.64
N THR A 78 -22.34 11.37 -8.94
CA THR A 78 -23.07 10.29 -9.57
C THR A 78 -22.09 9.20 -10.02
N PRO A 79 -22.29 7.94 -9.58
CA PRO A 79 -21.52 6.83 -10.11
C PRO A 79 -21.85 6.68 -11.58
N THR A 80 -20.97 7.06 -12.46
CA THR A 80 -21.18 6.83 -13.87
C THR A 80 -20.88 5.39 -14.21
N ASN A 81 -21.80 4.75 -14.93
CA ASN A 81 -21.48 3.62 -15.79
C ASN A 81 -20.94 4.20 -17.11
N ALA A 82 -20.03 5.15 -17.03
CA ALA A 82 -19.48 5.76 -18.20
C ALA A 82 -19.15 4.67 -19.21
N PRO A 83 -19.73 4.72 -20.39
CA PRO A 83 -19.31 3.82 -21.44
C PRO A 83 -17.80 3.99 -21.53
N ASN A 84 -17.12 2.93 -21.75
CA ASN A 84 -15.69 2.87 -21.89
C ASN A 84 -15.17 4.17 -22.51
N ILE A 85 -14.72 5.11 -21.67
CA ILE A 85 -14.06 6.33 -22.14
C ILE A 85 -12.82 5.99 -22.96
N TYR A 86 -12.45 4.73 -22.97
CA TYR A 86 -11.38 4.14 -23.74
C TYR A 86 -11.81 3.56 -25.09
N ASP A 87 -13.12 3.59 -25.45
CA ASP A 87 -13.56 3.09 -26.74
C ASP A 87 -13.10 4.00 -27.88
N GLY A 88 -11.96 3.68 -28.43
CA GLY A 88 -11.54 4.04 -29.75
C GLY A 88 -10.77 5.36 -29.94
N VAL A 89 -10.58 6.17 -28.91
CA VAL A 89 -9.77 7.39 -29.01
C VAL A 89 -8.55 7.37 -28.11
N TYR A 90 -8.57 6.53 -27.06
CA TYR A 90 -7.57 6.53 -26.01
C TYR A 90 -7.11 5.12 -25.61
N ASP A 91 -7.22 4.19 -26.54
CA ASP A 91 -6.96 2.76 -26.30
C ASP A 91 -5.45 2.42 -26.28
N GLU A 92 -4.61 3.39 -26.53
CA GLU A 92 -3.19 3.18 -26.78
C GLU A 92 -2.31 3.89 -25.73
N GLY A 93 -2.22 3.32 -24.55
CA GLY A 93 -1.27 3.78 -23.55
C GLY A 93 -1.89 4.56 -22.39
N GLY A 94 -1.12 5.44 -21.77
CA GLY A 94 -1.52 6.25 -20.63
C GLY A 94 -2.02 7.64 -21.02
N TRP A 95 -2.28 8.43 -19.99
CA TRP A 95 -2.58 9.84 -20.14
C TRP A 95 -1.36 10.68 -19.79
N SER A 96 -1.15 11.75 -20.56
CA SER A 96 -0.19 12.80 -20.25
C SER A 96 -0.93 14.07 -19.91
N VAL A 97 -0.47 14.76 -18.87
CA VAL A 97 -1.01 16.04 -18.44
C VAL A 97 0.07 17.09 -18.56
N ILE A 98 -0.26 18.22 -19.19
CA ILE A 98 0.58 19.39 -19.22
C ILE A 98 -0.10 20.47 -18.37
N GLU A 99 0.63 20.96 -17.38
CA GLU A 99 0.18 22.04 -16.51
C GLU A 99 1.13 23.23 -16.70
N GLY A 100 0.59 24.38 -17.08
CA GLY A 100 1.32 25.63 -17.24
C GLY A 100 0.98 26.60 -16.14
N HIS A 101 2.00 27.21 -15.56
CA HIS A 101 1.86 28.23 -14.52
C HIS A 101 2.45 29.54 -15.01
N GLY A 102 1.84 30.66 -14.67
CA GLY A 102 2.27 31.99 -15.10
C GLY A 102 1.37 32.61 -16.18
N PRO A 103 1.82 33.66 -16.90
CA PRO A 103 3.22 34.14 -16.99
C PRO A 103 3.70 34.90 -15.75
N TYR A 104 4.99 34.81 -15.45
CA TYR A 104 5.62 35.49 -14.33
C TYR A 104 6.67 36.47 -14.81
N ASP A 105 6.68 37.68 -14.22
CA ASP A 105 7.78 38.61 -14.34
C ASP A 105 8.84 38.31 -13.28
N ILE A 106 9.89 37.61 -13.64
CA ILE A 106 10.96 37.20 -12.72
C ILE A 106 12.13 38.18 -12.86
N PRO A 107 12.35 39.09 -11.88
CA PRO A 107 13.49 39.99 -11.92
C PRO A 107 14.79 39.22 -11.75
N PHE A 108 15.91 39.87 -12.12
CA PHE A 108 17.23 39.25 -11.97
C PHE A 108 17.46 38.83 -10.49
N GLY A 109 17.77 37.52 -10.29
CA GLY A 109 17.94 36.92 -8.96
C GLY A 109 16.62 36.55 -8.25
N GLY A 110 15.46 36.79 -8.88
CA GLY A 110 14.17 36.32 -8.39
C GLY A 110 13.94 34.83 -8.68
N THR A 111 13.06 34.23 -7.89
CA THR A 111 12.61 32.83 -8.04
C THR A 111 11.10 32.74 -8.00
N VAL A 112 10.56 31.72 -8.62
CA VAL A 112 9.17 31.30 -8.50
C VAL A 112 9.20 29.83 -8.04
N ASP A 113 8.51 29.54 -6.95
CA ASP A 113 8.39 28.19 -6.43
C ASP A 113 6.97 27.68 -6.67
N ILE A 114 6.86 26.54 -7.35
CA ILE A 114 5.60 25.88 -7.62
C ILE A 114 5.64 24.54 -6.87
N VAL A 115 4.70 24.34 -5.96
CA VAL A 115 4.58 23.12 -5.18
C VAL A 115 3.36 22.34 -5.65
N VAL A 116 3.57 21.11 -6.07
CA VAL A 116 2.54 20.21 -6.57
C VAL A 116 2.45 18.99 -5.66
N ALA A 117 1.24 18.57 -5.34
CA ALA A 117 1.00 17.34 -4.61
C ALA A 117 0.28 16.33 -5.52
N ASP A 118 0.90 15.18 -5.70
CA ASP A 118 0.26 14.02 -6.29
C ASP A 118 -0.30 13.12 -5.20
N GLY A 119 -1.52 12.66 -5.38
CA GLY A 119 -2.19 11.82 -4.40
C GLY A 119 -2.90 10.64 -5.02
N VAL A 120 -2.87 9.52 -4.30
CA VAL A 120 -3.70 8.35 -4.56
C VAL A 120 -4.34 7.91 -3.25
N ASN A 121 -5.64 7.74 -3.24
CA ASN A 121 -6.37 7.22 -2.09
C ASN A 121 -7.62 6.47 -2.53
N GLY A 122 -8.31 5.84 -1.59
CA GLY A 122 -9.54 5.11 -1.86
C GLY A 122 -9.94 4.18 -0.73
N LEU A 123 -10.74 3.19 -1.08
CA LEU A 123 -11.17 2.14 -0.15
C LEU A 123 -9.98 1.34 0.37
N SER A 124 -10.02 0.98 1.65
CA SER A 124 -9.05 0.05 2.23
C SER A 124 -9.08 -1.30 1.52
N MET A 125 -7.99 -2.04 1.57
CA MET A 125 -7.93 -3.39 0.96
C MET A 125 -9.00 -4.31 1.51
N LYS A 126 -9.27 -4.24 2.83
CA LYS A 126 -10.35 -5.01 3.46
C LYS A 126 -11.71 -4.64 2.89
N ALA A 127 -12.03 -3.35 2.78
CA ALA A 127 -13.30 -2.90 2.22
C ALA A 127 -13.46 -3.35 0.76
N LYS A 128 -12.42 -3.20 -0.08
CA LYS A 128 -12.44 -3.68 -1.47
C LYS A 128 -12.74 -5.17 -1.57
N TYR A 129 -12.12 -5.96 -0.70
CA TYR A 129 -12.32 -7.41 -0.68
C TYR A 129 -13.73 -7.78 -0.24
N ASP A 130 -14.18 -7.23 0.88
CA ASP A 130 -15.49 -7.58 1.46
C ASP A 130 -16.62 -7.16 0.52
N ILE A 131 -16.58 -5.92 0.01
CA ILE A 131 -17.56 -5.40 -0.95
C ILE A 131 -17.51 -6.20 -2.27
N GLY A 132 -16.30 -6.50 -2.76
CA GLY A 132 -16.13 -7.31 -3.97
C GLY A 132 -16.66 -8.74 -3.81
N LYS A 133 -16.56 -9.33 -2.63
CA LYS A 133 -17.12 -10.63 -2.30
C LYS A 133 -18.66 -10.58 -2.28
N LEU A 134 -19.23 -9.55 -1.66
CA LEU A 134 -20.68 -9.32 -1.68
C LEU A 134 -21.18 -9.15 -3.11
N TYR A 135 -20.49 -8.36 -3.92
CA TYR A 135 -20.84 -8.15 -5.32
C TYR A 135 -20.82 -9.45 -6.14
N LYS A 136 -19.78 -10.27 -5.99
CA LYS A 136 -19.71 -11.58 -6.65
C LYS A 136 -20.82 -12.54 -6.22
N ALA A 137 -21.32 -12.41 -5.00
CA ALA A 137 -22.38 -13.26 -4.47
C ALA A 137 -23.76 -12.91 -5.03
N THR A 138 -23.94 -11.82 -5.76
CA THR A 138 -25.23 -11.42 -6.34
C THR A 138 -25.66 -12.33 -7.51
N GLY A 139 -24.74 -13.07 -8.13
CA GLY A 139 -25.07 -14.02 -9.19
C GLY A 139 -23.87 -14.42 -10.05
N ALA A 140 -24.11 -15.36 -10.97
CA ALA A 140 -23.10 -15.79 -11.95
C ALA A 140 -22.66 -14.64 -12.87
N THR A 141 -23.62 -13.77 -13.23
CA THR A 141 -23.35 -12.43 -13.77
C THR A 141 -23.69 -11.46 -12.66
N PRO A 142 -22.69 -10.78 -12.07
CA PRO A 142 -22.93 -9.89 -10.95
C PRO A 142 -23.89 -8.75 -11.32
N ASP A 143 -24.81 -8.44 -10.41
CA ASP A 143 -25.81 -7.39 -10.59
C ASP A 143 -25.24 -6.03 -10.19
N GLU A 144 -25.09 -5.13 -11.16
CA GLU A 144 -24.57 -3.77 -10.98
C GLU A 144 -25.49 -2.90 -10.11
N SER A 145 -26.79 -3.21 -10.06
CA SER A 145 -27.78 -2.47 -9.28
C SER A 145 -27.92 -3.00 -7.84
N ALA A 146 -27.28 -4.13 -7.52
CA ALA A 146 -27.40 -4.75 -6.21
C ALA A 146 -26.88 -3.83 -5.11
N MET A 147 -27.65 -3.71 -4.04
CA MET A 147 -27.26 -2.99 -2.84
C MET A 147 -26.39 -3.89 -1.96
N LEU A 148 -25.18 -3.45 -1.70
CA LEU A 148 -24.16 -4.18 -0.94
C LEU A 148 -24.03 -3.54 0.44
N GLU A 149 -24.37 -4.28 1.48
CA GLU A 149 -24.27 -3.79 2.85
C GLU A 149 -22.86 -4.04 3.42
N TYR A 150 -22.19 -2.98 3.83
CA TYR A 150 -20.89 -3.05 4.48
C TYR A 150 -20.81 -2.01 5.60
N ASN A 151 -20.45 -2.44 6.82
CA ASN A 151 -20.36 -1.60 8.01
C ASN A 151 -21.62 -0.75 8.27
N GLY A 152 -22.82 -1.32 8.08
CA GLY A 152 -24.09 -0.64 8.31
C GLY A 152 -24.50 0.37 7.24
N THR A 153 -23.78 0.44 6.13
CA THR A 153 -24.11 1.28 4.99
C THR A 153 -24.38 0.41 3.76
N SER A 154 -25.43 0.73 3.03
CA SER A 154 -25.84 -0.01 1.83
C SER A 154 -25.73 0.88 0.60
N MET A 155 -24.93 0.44 -0.37
CA MET A 155 -24.63 1.15 -1.61
C MET A 155 -24.42 0.15 -2.75
N THR A 156 -24.58 0.59 -4.00
CA THR A 156 -24.14 -0.20 -5.15
C THR A 156 -22.63 -0.29 -5.21
N LYS A 157 -22.08 -1.23 -5.99
CA LYS A 157 -20.63 -1.35 -6.21
C LYS A 157 -20.02 -0.03 -6.68
N ASN A 158 -20.68 0.66 -7.61
CA ASN A 158 -20.16 1.91 -8.17
C ASN A 158 -20.20 3.05 -7.14
N GLN A 159 -21.26 3.14 -6.33
CA GLN A 159 -21.32 4.10 -5.23
C GLN A 159 -20.22 3.84 -4.21
N TRP A 160 -19.95 2.59 -3.85
CA TRP A 160 -18.82 2.25 -2.97
C TRP A 160 -17.47 2.68 -3.58
N ALA A 161 -17.27 2.44 -4.88
CA ALA A 161 -16.05 2.86 -5.55
C ALA A 161 -15.89 4.39 -5.55
N LEU A 162 -16.97 5.12 -5.72
CA LEU A 162 -16.99 6.58 -5.76
C LEU A 162 -16.60 7.22 -4.41
N THR A 163 -16.84 6.55 -3.27
CA THR A 163 -16.37 7.05 -1.95
C THR A 163 -14.86 7.24 -1.87
N ALA A 164 -14.11 6.69 -2.84
CA ALA A 164 -12.68 6.94 -2.98
C ALA A 164 -12.35 8.43 -3.17
N LYS A 165 -13.26 9.20 -3.80
CA LYS A 165 -13.16 10.65 -3.98
C LYS A 165 -12.96 11.37 -2.63
N ASP A 166 -13.80 11.07 -1.65
CA ASP A 166 -13.73 11.73 -0.34
C ASP A 166 -12.39 11.47 0.36
N SER A 167 -11.86 10.25 0.18
CA SER A 167 -10.56 9.89 0.73
C SER A 167 -9.43 10.64 0.04
N LEU A 168 -9.52 10.83 -1.27
CA LEU A 168 -8.55 11.58 -2.06
C LEU A 168 -8.56 13.07 -1.67
N PHE A 169 -9.73 13.69 -1.59
CA PHE A 169 -9.86 15.10 -1.20
C PHE A 169 -9.31 15.34 0.21
N LYS A 170 -9.61 14.46 1.17
CA LYS A 170 -8.97 14.56 2.50
C LYS A 170 -7.45 14.46 2.46
N THR A 171 -6.90 13.74 1.49
CA THR A 171 -5.44 13.67 1.30
C THR A 171 -4.90 15.01 0.82
N PHE A 172 -5.56 15.66 -0.13
CA PHE A 172 -5.18 16.99 -0.59
C PHE A 172 -5.38 18.07 0.46
N ASP A 173 -6.49 18.05 1.20
CA ASP A 173 -6.71 18.97 2.34
C ASP A 173 -5.57 18.88 3.35
N ARG A 174 -5.09 17.67 3.63
CA ARG A 174 -3.94 17.46 4.52
C ARG A 174 -2.64 17.95 3.90
N ALA A 175 -2.43 17.72 2.61
CA ALA A 175 -1.25 18.21 1.92
C ALA A 175 -1.16 19.74 1.99
N LEU A 176 -2.27 20.44 1.72
CA LEU A 176 -2.39 21.89 1.84
C LEU A 176 -2.13 22.36 3.28
N ALA A 177 -2.75 21.71 4.27
CA ALA A 177 -2.55 22.06 5.67
C ALA A 177 -1.10 21.82 6.14
N ASN A 178 -0.47 20.74 5.69
CA ASN A 178 0.92 20.43 6.00
C ASN A 178 1.87 21.47 5.41
N TYR A 179 1.63 21.88 4.17
CA TYR A 179 2.37 22.96 3.54
C TYR A 179 2.21 24.28 4.32
N ALA A 180 0.98 24.67 4.62
CA ALA A 180 0.68 25.88 5.37
C ALA A 180 1.30 25.90 6.78
N ALA A 181 1.46 24.73 7.39
CA ALA A 181 2.14 24.57 8.68
C ALA A 181 3.68 24.52 8.58
N GLY A 182 4.25 24.73 7.38
CA GLY A 182 5.68 24.60 7.14
C GLY A 182 6.19 23.18 7.43
N TYR A 183 5.36 22.16 7.19
CA TYR A 183 5.60 20.75 7.50
C TYR A 183 5.84 20.44 8.98
N SER A 184 5.44 21.32 9.88
CA SER A 184 5.44 21.09 11.33
C SER A 184 4.24 20.21 11.71
N ILE A 185 4.37 18.91 11.49
CA ILE A 185 3.31 17.93 11.73
C ILE A 185 3.64 17.04 12.93
N PRO A 186 2.64 16.55 13.67
CA PRO A 186 2.86 15.57 14.73
C PRO A 186 3.63 14.34 14.22
N GLN A 187 4.65 13.95 14.96
CA GLN A 187 5.51 12.84 14.61
C GLN A 187 5.15 11.57 15.40
N PRO A 188 5.11 10.39 14.78
CA PRO A 188 4.95 9.14 15.50
C PRO A 188 6.21 8.81 16.31
N PRO A 189 6.11 7.97 17.36
CA PRO A 189 7.27 7.35 17.97
C PRO A 189 8.13 6.63 16.92
N TYR A 190 9.43 6.56 17.15
CA TYR A 190 10.32 5.84 16.23
C TYR A 190 10.12 4.33 16.32
N PRO A 191 10.31 3.60 15.22
CA PRO A 191 10.32 2.15 15.24
C PRO A 191 11.47 1.64 16.13
N PRO A 192 11.46 0.37 16.53
CA PRO A 192 12.57 -0.17 17.33
C PRO A 192 13.89 -0.14 16.53
N GLU A 193 15.01 -0.01 17.24
CA GLU A 193 16.35 -0.05 16.67
C GLU A 193 16.70 -1.43 16.11
N SER A 194 16.12 -2.47 16.71
CA SER A 194 16.23 -3.84 16.21
C SER A 194 14.95 -4.63 16.51
N PHE A 195 14.65 -5.56 15.62
CA PHE A 195 13.50 -6.47 15.75
C PHE A 195 13.92 -7.86 15.26
N ALA A 196 13.66 -8.87 16.07
CA ALA A 196 13.97 -10.26 15.76
C ALA A 196 12.79 -11.17 16.07
N VAL A 197 12.60 -12.18 15.22
CA VAL A 197 11.58 -13.23 15.37
C VAL A 197 12.30 -14.58 15.44
N THR A 198 12.07 -15.31 16.52
CA THR A 198 12.69 -16.62 16.76
C THR A 198 11.61 -17.69 16.83
N SER A 199 11.73 -18.69 15.97
CA SER A 199 10.87 -19.86 15.93
C SER A 199 11.26 -20.86 17.03
N GLY A 200 10.36 -21.10 17.97
CA GLY A 200 10.51 -22.12 19.03
C GLY A 200 9.74 -23.39 18.72
N THR A 201 9.66 -24.29 19.69
CA THR A 201 8.96 -25.58 19.58
C THR A 201 7.48 -25.49 19.90
N ASP A 202 7.11 -24.55 20.75
CA ASP A 202 5.76 -24.36 21.31
C ASP A 202 5.25 -22.91 21.16
N LYS A 203 6.14 -21.99 20.84
CA LYS A 203 5.85 -20.57 20.67
C LYS A 203 6.81 -19.93 19.69
N ILE A 204 6.42 -18.77 19.16
CA ILE A 204 7.27 -17.88 18.38
C ILE A 204 7.56 -16.68 19.28
N THR A 205 8.85 -16.35 19.46
CA THR A 205 9.29 -15.25 20.31
C THR A 205 9.71 -14.08 19.45
N LEU A 206 9.11 -12.93 19.71
CA LEU A 206 9.47 -11.65 19.15
C LEU A 206 10.29 -10.88 20.19
N SER A 207 11.39 -10.26 19.79
CA SER A 207 12.20 -9.42 20.67
C SER A 207 12.67 -8.17 19.94
N TRP A 208 12.79 -7.07 20.67
CA TRP A 208 13.21 -5.79 20.07
C TRP A 208 13.94 -4.91 21.07
N VAL A 209 14.74 -4.01 20.51
CA VAL A 209 15.35 -2.91 21.24
C VAL A 209 14.60 -1.63 20.88
N ALA A 210 14.02 -1.01 21.87
CA ALA A 210 13.28 0.23 21.68
C ALA A 210 14.22 1.38 21.31
N SER A 211 13.76 2.28 20.40
CA SER A 211 14.51 3.51 20.16
C SER A 211 14.58 4.35 21.44
N SER A 212 15.78 4.88 21.68
CA SER A 212 16.07 5.80 22.79
C SER A 212 15.77 7.25 22.45
N SER A 213 15.40 7.55 21.21
CA SER A 213 15.11 8.89 20.71
C SER A 213 13.70 8.99 20.10
N GLY A 214 13.27 10.21 19.76
CA GLY A 214 11.97 10.51 19.16
C GLY A 214 10.86 10.73 20.17
N PRO A 215 9.61 10.91 19.70
CA PRO A 215 8.44 11.10 20.55
C PRO A 215 8.20 9.93 21.50
N SER A 216 7.53 10.21 22.61
CA SER A 216 7.22 9.22 23.64
C SER A 216 6.35 8.10 23.09
N ARG A 217 6.63 6.90 23.56
CA ARG A 217 5.89 5.68 23.23
C ARG A 217 5.09 5.23 24.44
N THR A 218 3.81 5.02 24.25
CA THR A 218 2.93 4.48 25.30
C THR A 218 2.77 2.98 25.20
N ASN A 219 2.68 2.45 23.98
CA ASN A 219 2.38 1.05 23.70
C ASN A 219 3.22 0.50 22.55
N TRP A 220 3.25 -0.84 22.49
CA TRP A 220 3.61 -1.61 21.31
C TRP A 220 2.41 -2.37 20.80
N HIS A 221 2.15 -2.30 19.50
CA HIS A 221 1.17 -3.14 18.82
C HIS A 221 1.90 -4.24 18.05
N VAL A 222 1.51 -5.47 18.28
CA VAL A 222 2.07 -6.66 17.60
C VAL A 222 1.04 -7.16 16.59
N TYR A 223 1.49 -7.30 15.35
CA TYR A 223 0.66 -7.77 14.25
C TYR A 223 1.21 -9.06 13.68
N ARG A 224 0.30 -9.94 13.24
CA ARG A 224 0.63 -11.23 12.67
C ARG A 224 -0.20 -11.50 11.42
N ALA A 225 0.44 -12.01 10.35
CA ALA A 225 -0.23 -12.60 9.20
C ALA A 225 0.05 -14.10 9.15
N LYS A 226 -0.92 -14.88 8.65
CA LYS A 226 -0.81 -16.32 8.45
C LYS A 226 -0.71 -16.63 6.97
N GLY A 227 0.23 -17.50 6.58
CA GLY A 227 0.42 -17.98 5.22
C GLY A 227 1.19 -17.03 4.31
N THR A 228 0.84 -15.76 4.27
CA THR A 228 1.52 -14.75 3.46
C THR A 228 1.60 -13.40 4.18
N TYR A 229 2.61 -12.61 3.90
CA TYR A 229 2.76 -11.24 4.40
C TYR A 229 2.13 -10.20 3.45
N ASN A 230 1.85 -10.59 2.20
CA ASN A 230 1.21 -9.75 1.20
C ASN A 230 -0.23 -10.20 0.95
N PHE A 231 -1.05 -9.27 0.47
CA PHE A 231 -2.31 -9.66 -0.15
C PHE A 231 -2.02 -10.49 -1.40
N PRO A 232 -2.71 -11.63 -1.59
CA PRO A 232 -2.58 -12.40 -2.81
C PRO A 232 -2.99 -11.53 -4.01
N TYR A 233 -2.23 -11.66 -5.09
CA TYR A 233 -2.54 -11.00 -6.35
C TYR A 233 -3.88 -11.49 -6.91
N VAL A 234 -4.50 -10.63 -7.72
CA VAL A 234 -5.77 -10.91 -8.41
C VAL A 234 -5.74 -12.29 -9.06
N GLY A 235 -6.64 -13.18 -8.63
CA GLY A 235 -6.77 -14.54 -9.17
C GLY A 235 -6.54 -15.67 -8.18
N GLU A 236 -5.87 -15.42 -7.06
CA GLU A 236 -5.75 -16.41 -5.99
C GLU A 236 -6.87 -16.26 -4.97
N ALA A 237 -7.44 -17.39 -4.54
CA ALA A 237 -8.50 -17.37 -3.55
C ALA A 237 -7.96 -16.88 -2.21
N LEU A 238 -8.33 -15.67 -1.81
CA LEU A 238 -7.97 -15.10 -0.49
C LEU A 238 -8.38 -15.98 0.70
N ALA A 239 -9.39 -16.83 0.50
CA ALA A 239 -9.84 -17.79 1.51
C ALA A 239 -8.78 -18.84 1.86
N ASP A 240 -7.91 -19.18 0.92
CA ASP A 240 -6.89 -20.22 1.12
C ASP A 240 -5.65 -19.70 1.88
N HIS A 241 -5.51 -18.39 2.03
CA HIS A 241 -4.37 -17.74 2.67
C HIS A 241 -4.64 -17.24 4.11
N GLY A 242 -5.77 -17.61 4.71
CA GLY A 242 -6.03 -17.47 6.14
C GLY A 242 -6.29 -16.06 6.65
N GLY A 243 -6.51 -15.06 5.78
CA GLY A 243 -6.87 -13.72 6.24
C GLY A 243 -6.43 -12.57 5.33
N LEU A 244 -6.96 -11.39 5.63
CA LEU A 244 -6.74 -10.15 4.87
C LEU A 244 -5.47 -9.39 5.30
N GLY A 245 -4.37 -10.08 5.50
CA GLY A 245 -3.11 -9.47 5.91
C GLY A 245 -2.84 -9.62 7.41
N HIS A 246 -2.13 -8.64 7.97
CA HIS A 246 -1.73 -8.69 9.37
C HIS A 246 -2.87 -8.27 10.31
N GLU A 247 -3.13 -9.09 11.30
CA GLU A 247 -4.08 -8.82 12.39
C GLU A 247 -3.35 -8.38 13.65
N LEU A 248 -3.94 -7.45 14.41
CA LEU A 248 -3.43 -7.06 15.71
C LEU A 248 -3.67 -8.22 16.70
N ILE A 249 -2.59 -8.80 17.22
CA ILE A 249 -2.66 -9.95 18.13
C ILE A 249 -2.30 -9.59 19.58
N ALA A 250 -1.61 -8.47 19.80
CA ALA A 250 -1.30 -8.00 21.15
C ALA A 250 -1.05 -6.49 21.19
N GLU A 251 -1.47 -5.89 22.31
CA GLU A 251 -1.11 -4.55 22.73
C GLU A 251 -0.32 -4.66 24.04
N LEU A 252 0.89 -4.11 24.04
CA LEU A 252 1.83 -4.25 25.15
C LEU A 252 2.23 -2.87 25.66
N SER A 253 2.66 -2.81 26.92
CA SER A 253 3.23 -1.58 27.49
C SER A 253 4.40 -1.07 26.63
N GLY A 254 4.55 0.25 26.53
CA GLY A 254 5.68 0.88 25.86
C GLY A 254 7.06 0.47 26.38
N SER A 255 7.15 -0.08 27.57
CA SER A 255 8.39 -0.62 28.17
C SER A 255 8.67 -2.08 27.80
N ALA A 256 7.75 -2.78 27.13
CA ALA A 256 7.96 -4.16 26.72
C ALA A 256 9.10 -4.28 25.69
N THR A 257 9.88 -5.34 25.79
CA THR A 257 10.99 -5.65 24.86
C THR A 257 10.84 -7.00 24.18
N SER A 258 9.77 -7.74 24.50
CA SER A 258 9.48 -9.04 23.89
C SER A 258 8.00 -9.38 23.94
N TYR A 259 7.62 -10.33 23.09
CA TYR A 259 6.31 -10.95 23.06
C TYR A 259 6.44 -12.43 22.69
N GLU A 260 5.67 -13.29 23.32
CA GLU A 260 5.61 -14.71 23.04
C GLU A 260 4.27 -15.08 22.42
N ASP A 261 4.28 -15.43 21.14
CA ASP A 261 3.08 -15.94 20.46
C ASP A 261 2.96 -17.46 20.69
N ALA A 262 2.25 -17.83 21.73
CA ALA A 262 1.92 -19.22 22.05
C ALA A 262 0.68 -19.74 21.29
N THR A 263 0.05 -18.88 20.45
CA THR A 263 -1.15 -19.25 19.67
C THR A 263 -0.80 -19.77 18.27
N ALA A 264 0.49 -19.75 17.92
CA ALA A 264 0.97 -20.28 16.64
C ALA A 264 0.69 -21.79 16.57
N ALA A 265 0.18 -22.23 15.42
CA ALA A 265 -0.10 -23.65 15.17
C ALA A 265 1.03 -24.31 14.38
N ARG A 266 1.23 -25.62 14.62
CA ARG A 266 2.21 -26.41 13.86
C ARG A 266 1.78 -26.59 12.41
N GLY A 267 2.76 -26.50 11.52
CA GLY A 267 2.53 -26.64 10.08
C GLY A 267 2.13 -25.32 9.40
N GLU A 268 1.95 -24.26 10.17
CA GLU A 268 1.60 -22.94 9.65
C GLU A 268 2.82 -22.01 9.59
N SER A 269 2.78 -21.09 8.66
CA SER A 269 3.77 -20.02 8.48
C SER A 269 3.20 -18.69 8.95
N TYR A 270 3.99 -17.93 9.69
CA TYR A 270 3.56 -16.65 10.26
C TYR A 270 4.56 -15.55 9.92
N TYR A 271 4.02 -14.36 9.68
CA TYR A 271 4.78 -13.14 9.44
C TYR A 271 4.34 -12.09 10.45
N TYR A 272 5.29 -11.28 10.89
CA TYR A 272 5.06 -10.32 11.97
C TYR A 272 5.57 -8.94 11.60
N PHE A 273 4.96 -7.94 12.20
CA PHE A 273 5.57 -6.64 12.43
C PHE A 273 5.10 -6.08 13.77
N ILE A 274 5.84 -5.11 14.29
CA ILE A 274 5.45 -4.34 15.47
C ILE A 274 5.48 -2.86 15.16
N GLN A 275 4.62 -2.11 15.85
CA GLN A 275 4.61 -0.66 15.78
C GLN A 275 4.70 -0.05 17.17
N ALA A 276 5.57 0.94 17.31
CA ALA A 276 5.53 1.84 18.46
C ALA A 276 4.32 2.76 18.32
N VAL A 277 3.58 2.95 19.40
CA VAL A 277 2.33 3.72 19.44
C VAL A 277 2.49 4.86 20.43
N GLY A 278 2.21 6.09 20.00
CA GLY A 278 2.23 7.30 20.81
C GLY A 278 0.98 7.46 21.66
N ASP A 279 0.94 8.56 22.41
CA ASP A 279 -0.28 8.94 23.12
C ASP A 279 -1.29 9.57 22.14
N ALA A 280 -2.55 9.14 22.24
CA ALA A 280 -3.62 9.76 21.47
C ALA A 280 -3.83 11.25 21.86
N ALA A 281 -3.49 11.63 23.09
CA ALA A 281 -3.57 13.00 23.56
C ALA A 281 -2.57 13.92 22.86
N ASP A 282 -1.46 13.39 22.35
CA ASP A 282 -0.44 14.15 21.61
C ASP A 282 -0.89 14.49 20.19
N ASN A 283 -1.98 13.89 19.70
CA ASN A 283 -2.53 14.11 18.38
C ASN A 283 -4.06 14.20 18.41
N ASN A 284 -4.56 15.39 18.66
CA ASN A 284 -6.00 15.66 18.68
C ASN A 284 -6.67 15.63 17.29
N GLY A 285 -5.89 15.37 16.25
CA GLY A 285 -6.35 15.42 14.86
C GLY A 285 -6.43 16.83 14.32
N GLY A 286 -7.25 17.01 13.32
CA GLY A 286 -7.45 18.27 12.62
C GLY A 286 -7.04 18.17 11.16
N ALA A 287 -6.59 19.30 10.58
CA ALA A 287 -6.22 19.36 9.17
C ALA A 287 -4.94 18.57 8.85
N LEU A 288 -3.98 18.51 9.78
CA LEU A 288 -2.66 17.92 9.51
C LEU A 288 -2.65 16.39 9.52
N THR A 289 -3.35 15.78 10.47
CA THR A 289 -3.36 14.34 10.68
C THR A 289 -4.74 13.85 11.12
N PRO A 290 -5.09 12.58 10.90
CA PRO A 290 -6.23 11.97 11.58
C PRO A 290 -6.03 12.00 13.10
N ALA A 291 -7.12 12.19 13.86
CA ALA A 291 -7.07 12.10 15.31
C ALA A 291 -6.65 10.67 15.76
N GLY A 292 -5.99 10.61 16.91
CA GLY A 292 -5.64 9.38 17.56
C GLY A 292 -4.13 9.13 17.66
N ALA A 293 -3.78 8.01 18.28
CA ALA A 293 -2.40 7.64 18.50
C ALA A 293 -1.65 7.42 17.19
N LEU A 294 -0.55 8.14 16.99
CA LEU A 294 0.33 7.93 15.85
C LEU A 294 1.14 6.66 16.04
N LYS A 295 1.40 5.96 14.94
CA LYS A 295 2.13 4.68 14.93
C LYS A 295 3.37 4.77 14.07
N SER A 296 4.44 4.12 14.50
CA SER A 296 5.66 4.01 13.71
C SER A 296 5.45 3.27 12.40
N ASN A 297 6.37 3.45 11.45
CA ASN A 297 6.31 2.78 10.15
C ASN A 297 6.39 1.26 10.33
N GLN A 298 5.38 0.54 9.83
CA GLN A 298 5.29 -0.93 9.89
C GLN A 298 6.37 -1.64 9.07
N HIS A 299 6.75 -1.07 7.92
CA HIS A 299 7.69 -1.72 7.00
C HIS A 299 9.09 -1.87 7.59
N TRP A 300 9.42 -1.08 8.62
CA TRP A 300 10.72 -1.18 9.29
C TRP A 300 10.91 -2.49 10.06
N THR A 301 9.81 -3.06 10.56
CA THR A 301 9.83 -4.28 11.37
C THR A 301 9.14 -5.46 10.69
N GLN A 302 8.58 -5.27 9.49
CA GLN A 302 7.89 -6.35 8.79
C GLN A 302 8.86 -7.47 8.41
N THR A 303 8.51 -8.71 8.77
CA THR A 303 9.25 -9.90 8.36
C THR A 303 8.81 -10.37 6.97
N TYR A 304 9.78 -10.78 6.17
CA TYR A 304 9.58 -11.35 4.83
C TYR A 304 9.90 -12.84 4.78
N LEU A 305 10.57 -13.35 5.80
CA LEU A 305 10.80 -14.77 6.01
C LEU A 305 9.80 -15.31 7.02
N PRO A 306 9.18 -16.47 6.75
CA PRO A 306 8.19 -17.02 7.64
C PRO A 306 8.81 -17.54 8.94
N ALA A 307 8.12 -17.31 10.04
CA ALA A 307 8.33 -18.01 11.29
C ALA A 307 7.34 -19.17 11.41
N SER A 308 7.77 -20.31 11.93
CA SER A 308 6.92 -21.47 12.15
C SER A 308 7.38 -22.25 13.39
N LEU A 309 6.48 -22.98 14.05
CA LEU A 309 6.86 -23.83 15.15
C LEU A 309 7.79 -24.94 14.67
N LYS A 310 8.95 -25.01 15.29
CA LYS A 310 9.94 -26.05 15.02
C LYS A 310 9.58 -27.33 15.75
N ARG A 311 10.06 -28.44 15.22
CA ARG A 311 9.99 -29.71 15.93
C ARG A 311 10.90 -29.67 17.16
N SER A 312 10.44 -30.26 18.26
CA SER A 312 11.29 -30.38 19.44
C SER A 312 12.55 -31.17 19.11
N PRO A 313 13.70 -30.81 19.67
CA PRO A 313 14.89 -31.62 19.54
C PRO A 313 14.65 -33.04 20.03
N GLY A 314 15.27 -34.02 19.36
CA GLY A 314 15.27 -35.40 19.86
C GLY A 314 16.01 -35.53 21.18
N GLY A 315 15.54 -36.42 22.02
CA GLY A 315 16.19 -36.68 23.33
C GLY A 315 17.39 -37.61 23.24
N SER A 316 17.49 -38.40 22.18
CA SER A 316 18.50 -39.44 22.02
C SER A 316 18.98 -39.55 20.57
N LEU A 317 20.23 -39.92 20.38
CA LEU A 317 20.77 -40.24 19.04
C LEU A 317 20.10 -41.48 18.43
N ALA A 318 19.53 -42.37 19.26
CA ALA A 318 18.79 -43.53 18.78
C ALA A 318 17.48 -43.20 18.08
N ASP A 319 16.93 -42.01 18.33
CA ASP A 319 15.67 -41.53 17.76
C ASP A 319 15.89 -40.82 16.39
N VAL A 320 17.15 -40.55 16.04
CA VAL A 320 17.47 -39.84 14.79
C VAL A 320 17.09 -40.68 13.58
N ARG A 321 16.29 -40.10 12.72
CA ARG A 321 15.87 -40.72 11.46
C ARG A 321 16.25 -39.86 10.29
N VAL A 322 16.70 -40.50 9.23
CA VAL A 322 16.98 -39.84 7.95
C VAL A 322 15.88 -40.25 6.96
N VAL A 323 15.23 -39.30 6.35
CA VAL A 323 14.17 -39.52 5.39
C VAL A 323 14.37 -38.69 4.13
N PRO A 324 14.09 -39.29 2.95
CA PRO A 324 13.79 -40.67 2.71
C PRO A 324 15.02 -41.61 2.91
N ASN A 325 14.82 -42.79 3.39
CA ASN A 325 15.86 -43.81 3.47
C ASN A 325 15.27 -45.18 3.08
N PRO A 326 15.65 -45.77 1.94
CA PRO A 326 16.67 -45.28 1.02
C PRO A 326 16.22 -44.04 0.22
N TYR A 327 17.18 -43.25 -0.22
CA TYR A 327 16.96 -42.13 -1.12
C TYR A 327 17.03 -42.62 -2.58
N HIS A 328 15.97 -42.40 -3.35
CA HIS A 328 15.92 -42.77 -4.76
C HIS A 328 16.01 -41.51 -5.63
N VAL A 329 17.07 -41.42 -6.41
CA VAL A 329 17.23 -40.34 -7.40
C VAL A 329 16.18 -40.55 -8.51
N GLY A 330 15.30 -39.55 -8.68
CA GLY A 330 14.23 -39.60 -9.69
C GLY A 330 12.90 -40.23 -9.25
N ALA A 331 12.70 -40.53 -7.98
CA ALA A 331 11.37 -40.88 -7.45
C ALA A 331 10.40 -39.68 -7.57
N THR A 332 9.35 -39.87 -8.38
CA THR A 332 8.47 -38.76 -8.78
C THR A 332 7.15 -38.66 -8.00
N THR A 333 6.78 -39.67 -7.17
CA THR A 333 5.38 -39.75 -6.79
C THR A 333 5.00 -40.03 -5.35
N ASP A 334 5.82 -40.58 -4.46
CA ASP A 334 5.28 -41.06 -3.18
C ASP A 334 5.92 -40.58 -1.89
N ILE A 335 6.84 -39.65 -1.96
CA ILE A 335 7.43 -39.07 -0.75
C ILE A 335 6.98 -37.64 -0.66
N ARG A 336 6.03 -37.37 0.22
CA ARG A 336 5.43 -36.05 0.48
C ARG A 336 6.40 -35.12 1.22
N PHE A 337 7.60 -34.93 0.69
CA PHE A 337 8.44 -33.81 1.04
C PHE A 337 8.36 -32.80 -0.11
N SER A 338 8.04 -31.57 0.21
CA SER A 338 7.82 -30.49 -0.77
C SER A 338 9.04 -30.17 -1.63
N ASP A 339 10.21 -30.63 -1.23
CA ASP A 339 11.47 -30.35 -1.91
C ASP A 339 12.09 -31.63 -2.47
N ARG A 340 12.27 -31.66 -3.78
CA ARG A 340 13.04 -32.70 -4.46
C ARG A 340 14.51 -32.57 -4.06
N ASP A 341 15.22 -33.69 -4.06
CA ASP A 341 16.67 -33.75 -3.86
C ASP A 341 17.17 -33.31 -2.47
N LYS A 342 16.36 -33.50 -1.43
CA LYS A 342 16.74 -33.22 -0.05
C LYS A 342 16.59 -34.43 0.85
N LEU A 343 17.51 -34.54 1.80
CA LEU A 343 17.42 -35.45 2.94
C LEU A 343 17.03 -34.65 4.19
N ALA A 344 16.04 -35.11 4.93
CA ALA A 344 15.68 -34.54 6.22
C ALA A 344 16.17 -35.43 7.35
N PHE A 345 16.86 -34.85 8.30
CA PHE A 345 17.28 -35.50 9.55
C PHE A 345 16.25 -35.13 10.61
N LEU A 346 15.49 -36.10 11.06
CA LEU A 346 14.42 -35.91 12.06
C LEU A 346 14.91 -36.35 13.45
N ASP A 347 14.31 -35.75 14.48
CA ASP A 347 14.56 -36.06 15.89
C ASP A 347 16.04 -35.90 16.31
N VAL A 348 16.70 -34.96 15.67
CA VAL A 348 18.10 -34.62 15.93
C VAL A 348 18.21 -33.91 17.28
N PRO A 349 19.15 -34.29 18.17
CA PRO A 349 19.41 -33.56 19.42
C PRO A 349 19.77 -32.10 19.17
N GLY A 350 19.36 -31.20 20.08
CA GLY A 350 19.53 -29.75 19.92
C GLY A 350 20.99 -29.28 19.78
N ASN A 351 21.92 -30.11 20.19
CA ASN A 351 23.37 -29.86 20.12
C ASN A 351 24.07 -31.06 19.52
N CYS A 352 24.23 -31.09 18.21
CA CYS A 352 24.85 -32.20 17.49
C CYS A 352 25.62 -31.73 16.25
N THR A 353 26.53 -32.60 15.76
CA THR A 353 27.20 -32.42 14.47
C THR A 353 26.78 -33.51 13.53
N ILE A 354 26.25 -33.17 12.38
CA ILE A 354 25.93 -34.11 11.30
C ILE A 354 27.11 -34.14 10.33
N LYS A 355 27.66 -35.33 10.11
CA LYS A 355 28.71 -35.56 9.10
C LYS A 355 28.17 -36.54 8.06
N ILE A 356 28.26 -36.17 6.81
CA ILE A 356 27.84 -37.00 5.66
C ILE A 356 29.10 -37.50 4.95
N TYR A 357 29.21 -38.81 4.77
CA TYR A 357 30.31 -39.46 4.07
C TYR A 357 29.81 -40.17 2.85
N THR A 358 30.60 -40.16 1.79
CA THR A 358 30.42 -41.06 0.67
C THR A 358 31.15 -42.38 0.97
N GLN A 359 30.52 -43.49 0.62
CA GLN A 359 31.21 -44.80 0.63
C GLN A 359 31.93 -44.96 -0.72
N LEU A 360 33.24 -45.07 -0.68
CA LEU A 360 34.05 -45.38 -1.84
C LEU A 360 33.99 -46.87 -2.17
#